data_ef192fadaf1738d8108e9ec5cda0c355
#
_entry.id   ef192fadaf1738d8108e9ec5cda0c355
#
_cell.length_a   1.000
_cell.length_b   1.000
_cell.length_c   1.000
_cell.angle_alpha   90.00
_cell.angle_beta   90.00
_cell.angle_gamma   90.00
#
_symmetry.space_group_name_H-M   'P 1'
#
loop_
_entity.id
_entity.type
_entity.pdbx_description
1 polymer ?
#
loop_
_entity_poly.entity_id
_entity_poly.type
_entity_poly.pdbx_seq_one_letter_code
_entity_poly.pdbx_strand_id
1 'polypeptide(L)'
;MDLTVDHVPFAWHDLDEITAAFERLGLEPEYGGVHDNGATHMSVLGFEDRSYVELIAQRAPGEHDFWPEHIAADAGPAAWCIRVPDVVAECKRVLDRGHPVRGPLYGARERDDGTLVEWDRAEFGTPDDRLALPFAIEDRTPLDYRVSPTPSVADAPLTGI
;
A
#
# COMPACT_ATOMS: atom_id res chain seq x y z
N MET A 1 -16.99 -14.56 -2.42
CA MET A 1 -15.72 -14.03 -1.85
C MET A 1 -15.92 -12.55 -1.71
N ASP A 2 -15.91 -12.04 -0.49
CA ASP A 2 -16.03 -10.61 -0.26
C ASP A 2 -14.65 -10.02 -0.47
N LEU A 3 -14.46 -9.34 -1.61
CA LEU A 3 -13.24 -8.59 -1.90
C LEU A 3 -13.34 -7.25 -1.15
N THR A 4 -12.32 -6.94 -0.38
CA THR A 4 -12.24 -5.69 0.38
C THR A 4 -11.11 -4.86 -0.19
N VAL A 5 -11.34 -3.57 -0.43
CA VAL A 5 -10.24 -2.65 -0.72
C VAL A 5 -9.34 -2.62 0.50
N ASP A 6 -8.05 -2.81 0.28
CA ASP A 6 -7.05 -2.79 1.35
C ASP A 6 -6.44 -1.41 1.50
N HIS A 7 -5.86 -0.88 0.41
CA HIS A 7 -5.29 0.44 0.44
C HIS A 7 -5.14 1.05 -0.96
N VAL A 8 -4.89 2.36 -0.95
CA VAL A 8 -4.53 3.13 -2.14
C VAL A 8 -3.15 3.75 -1.90
N PRO A 9 -2.12 3.34 -2.65
CA PRO A 9 -0.83 4.03 -2.65
C PRO A 9 -0.94 5.40 -3.30
N PHE A 10 -0.40 6.41 -2.59
CA PHE A 10 -0.34 7.80 -3.02
C PHE A 10 1.12 8.21 -3.16
N ALA A 11 1.62 8.27 -4.39
CA ALA A 11 3.02 8.44 -4.72
C ALA A 11 3.42 9.93 -4.80
N TRP A 12 4.48 10.30 -4.09
CA TRP A 12 5.03 11.66 -4.05
C TRP A 12 6.55 11.62 -3.90
N HIS A 13 7.26 12.64 -4.38
CA HIS A 13 8.73 12.65 -4.33
C HIS A 13 9.27 12.86 -2.92
N ASP A 14 8.54 13.55 -2.06
CA ASP A 14 8.93 13.91 -0.69
C ASP A 14 7.82 13.52 0.30
N LEU A 15 8.14 12.61 1.24
CA LEU A 15 7.18 12.09 2.19
C LEU A 15 6.72 13.15 3.20
N ASP A 16 7.62 14.02 3.63
CA ASP A 16 7.28 15.07 4.60
C ASP A 16 6.35 16.10 3.97
N GLU A 17 6.58 16.45 2.69
CA GLU A 17 5.73 17.39 1.96
C GLU A 17 4.30 16.87 1.82
N ILE A 18 4.12 15.61 1.38
CA ILE A 18 2.78 15.06 1.21
C ILE A 18 2.10 14.80 2.55
N THR A 19 2.83 14.36 3.58
CA THR A 19 2.31 14.20 4.95
C THR A 19 1.78 15.54 5.46
N ALA A 20 2.57 16.62 5.36
CA ALA A 20 2.13 17.96 5.74
C ALA A 20 0.92 18.47 4.94
N ALA A 21 0.73 18.01 3.69
CA ALA A 21 -0.47 18.34 2.93
C ALA A 21 -1.73 17.71 3.53
N PHE A 22 -1.64 16.47 3.99
CA PHE A 22 -2.75 15.78 4.69
C PHE A 22 -3.02 16.40 6.06
N GLU A 23 -1.97 16.74 6.83
CA GLU A 23 -2.10 17.42 8.13
C GLU A 23 -2.86 18.74 8.04
N ARG A 24 -2.65 19.53 6.97
CA ARG A 24 -3.42 20.76 6.71
C ARG A 24 -4.93 20.53 6.52
N LEU A 25 -5.33 19.30 6.22
CA LEU A 25 -6.73 18.88 6.14
C LEU A 25 -7.26 18.32 7.47
N GLY A 26 -6.43 18.29 8.53
CA GLY A 26 -6.76 17.68 9.81
C GLY A 26 -6.61 16.15 9.84
N LEU A 27 -5.94 15.59 8.84
CA LEU A 27 -5.62 14.17 8.75
C LEU A 27 -4.13 14.01 9.04
N GLU A 28 -3.77 13.26 10.07
CA GLU A 28 -2.39 13.11 10.55
C GLU A 28 -1.86 11.70 10.26
N PRO A 29 -1.30 11.43 9.05
CA PRO A 29 -0.74 10.12 8.73
C PRO A 29 0.41 9.76 9.68
N GLU A 30 0.46 8.51 10.12
CA GLU A 30 1.52 8.00 10.98
C GLU A 30 2.65 7.41 10.14
N TYR A 31 3.91 7.68 10.51
CA TYR A 31 5.05 7.09 9.83
C TYR A 31 5.01 5.57 9.91
N GLY A 32 4.98 4.92 8.75
CA GLY A 32 4.80 3.48 8.62
C GLY A 32 6.11 2.69 8.57
N GLY A 33 7.22 3.33 8.24
CA GLY A 33 8.54 2.70 8.18
C GLY A 33 9.15 2.61 6.77
N VAL A 34 10.19 1.81 6.67
CA VAL A 34 10.99 1.60 5.46
C VAL A 34 10.68 0.22 4.87
N HIS A 35 10.45 0.15 3.55
CA HIS A 35 10.28 -1.11 2.85
C HIS A 35 11.59 -1.92 2.81
N ASP A 36 11.49 -3.22 2.66
CA ASP A 36 12.63 -4.16 2.57
C ASP A 36 13.60 -3.88 1.43
N ASN A 37 13.15 -3.16 0.39
CA ASN A 37 14.02 -2.66 -0.69
C ASN A 37 15.00 -1.55 -0.23
N GLY A 38 14.80 -0.95 0.95
CA GLY A 38 15.61 0.14 1.50
C GLY A 38 15.50 1.48 0.76
N ALA A 39 14.87 1.49 -0.41
CA ALA A 39 14.79 2.66 -1.31
C ALA A 39 13.52 3.48 -1.10
N THR A 40 12.45 2.88 -0.60
CA THR A 40 11.16 3.56 -0.34
C THR A 40 10.77 3.52 1.12
N HIS A 41 10.03 4.54 1.56
CA HIS A 41 9.42 4.65 2.87
C HIS A 41 8.00 5.21 2.73
N MET A 42 7.21 5.11 3.81
CA MET A 42 5.81 5.46 3.73
C MET A 42 5.25 5.99 5.05
N SER A 43 4.12 6.71 4.94
CA SER A 43 3.22 7.02 6.04
C SER A 43 1.83 6.41 5.77
N VAL A 44 1.10 6.09 6.83
CA VAL A 44 -0.21 5.42 6.77
C VAL A 44 -1.28 6.32 7.36
N LEU A 45 -2.37 6.50 6.62
CA LEU A 45 -3.63 7.02 7.13
C LEU A 45 -4.65 5.88 7.18
N GLY A 46 -4.76 5.22 8.34
CA GLY A 46 -5.62 4.06 8.53
C GLY A 46 -7.05 4.44 8.91
N PHE A 47 -8.04 3.68 8.40
CA PHE A 47 -9.46 3.83 8.69
C PHE A 47 -9.98 2.75 9.64
N GLU A 48 -11.22 2.91 10.13
CA GLU A 48 -11.84 1.97 11.07
C GLU A 48 -12.02 0.57 10.49
N ASP A 49 -12.31 0.46 9.18
CA ASP A 49 -12.46 -0.81 8.45
C ASP A 49 -11.13 -1.49 8.11
N ARG A 50 -10.00 -0.91 8.56
CA ARG A 50 -8.63 -1.36 8.27
C ARG A 50 -8.22 -1.20 6.81
N SER A 51 -8.94 -0.44 6.01
CA SER A 51 -8.41 0.13 4.78
C SER A 51 -7.50 1.34 5.10
N TYR A 52 -6.65 1.77 4.18
CA TYR A 52 -5.78 2.92 4.41
C TYR A 52 -5.30 3.59 3.13
N VAL A 53 -4.90 4.84 3.26
CA VAL A 53 -4.07 5.53 2.27
C VAL A 53 -2.61 5.34 2.66
N GLU A 54 -1.80 4.89 1.71
CA GLU A 54 -0.34 4.78 1.84
C GLU A 54 0.30 5.98 1.16
N LEU A 55 0.90 6.88 1.90
CA LEU A 55 1.75 7.93 1.33
C LEU A 55 3.14 7.34 1.13
N ILE A 56 3.56 7.15 -0.11
CA ILE A 56 4.85 6.52 -0.44
C ILE A 56 5.78 7.48 -1.16
N ALA A 57 7.05 7.50 -0.75
CA ALA A 57 8.09 8.31 -1.36
C ALA A 57 9.42 7.55 -1.46
N GLN A 58 10.31 8.07 -2.30
CA GLN A 58 11.67 7.56 -2.38
C GLN A 58 12.50 8.10 -1.21
N ARG A 59 13.12 7.19 -0.45
CA ARG A 59 13.98 7.51 0.70
C ARG A 59 15.45 7.62 0.33
N ALA A 60 15.92 6.73 -0.55
CA ALA A 60 17.32 6.63 -0.93
C ALA A 60 17.44 6.19 -2.39
N PRO A 61 18.57 6.50 -3.05
CA PRO A 61 18.85 5.93 -4.37
C PRO A 61 18.83 4.40 -4.33
N GLY A 62 18.13 3.78 -5.27
CA GLY A 62 18.01 2.34 -5.39
C GLY A 62 16.98 1.96 -6.43
N GLU A 63 17.08 0.73 -6.93
CA GLU A 63 16.06 0.19 -7.82
C GLU A 63 14.91 -0.38 -6.97
N HIS A 64 13.70 -0.03 -7.34
CA HIS A 64 12.48 -0.58 -6.79
C HIS A 64 11.36 -0.57 -7.82
N ASP A 65 10.35 -1.41 -7.63
CA ASP A 65 9.19 -1.52 -8.52
C ASP A 65 7.92 -0.81 -7.96
N PHE A 66 8.06 -0.05 -6.87
CA PHE A 66 6.97 0.71 -6.26
C PHE A 66 6.79 2.07 -6.93
N TRP A 67 6.20 2.06 -8.12
CA TRP A 67 5.77 3.25 -8.87
C TRP A 67 6.81 4.38 -9.02
N PRO A 68 8.07 4.10 -9.43
CA PRO A 68 9.12 5.11 -9.44
C PRO A 68 8.78 6.33 -10.31
N GLU A 69 8.11 6.10 -11.43
CA GLU A 69 7.68 7.18 -12.33
C GLU A 69 6.57 8.05 -11.72
N HIS A 70 5.66 7.45 -10.94
CA HIS A 70 4.61 8.17 -10.23
C HIS A 70 5.19 8.99 -9.07
N ILE A 71 6.14 8.42 -8.33
CA ILE A 71 6.88 9.14 -7.27
C ILE A 71 7.60 10.35 -7.86
N ALA A 72 8.33 10.17 -8.97
CA ALA A 72 9.09 11.26 -9.60
C ALA A 72 8.19 12.36 -10.21
N ALA A 73 6.94 12.03 -10.52
CA ALA A 73 5.97 12.95 -11.12
C ALA A 73 4.97 13.55 -10.13
N ASP A 74 5.06 13.22 -8.82
CA ASP A 74 4.06 13.61 -7.82
C ASP A 74 2.63 13.26 -8.24
N ALA A 75 2.46 12.03 -8.78
CA ALA A 75 1.25 11.68 -9.52
C ALA A 75 0.03 11.38 -8.63
N GLY A 76 0.22 11.30 -7.30
CA GLY A 76 -0.86 10.98 -6.38
C GLY A 76 -1.21 9.48 -6.40
N PRO A 77 -2.52 9.11 -6.53
CA PRO A 77 -2.92 7.70 -6.53
C PRO A 77 -2.22 6.92 -7.64
N ALA A 78 -1.41 5.93 -7.25
CA ALA A 78 -0.56 5.16 -8.16
C ALA A 78 -1.09 3.75 -8.47
N ALA A 79 -1.97 3.25 -7.61
CA ALA A 79 -2.61 1.94 -7.74
C ALA A 79 -3.74 1.80 -6.72
N TRP A 80 -4.36 0.63 -6.66
CA TRP A 80 -5.25 0.24 -5.59
C TRP A 80 -5.08 -1.25 -5.27
N CYS A 81 -5.25 -1.61 -4.02
CA CYS A 81 -5.01 -2.94 -3.48
C CYS A 81 -6.28 -3.57 -2.94
N ILE A 82 -6.41 -4.88 -3.14
CA ILE A 82 -7.45 -5.69 -2.50
C ILE A 82 -6.82 -6.67 -1.50
N ARG A 83 -7.47 -6.84 -0.36
CA ARG A 83 -7.10 -7.86 0.63
C ARG A 83 -7.72 -9.18 0.25
N VAL A 84 -6.90 -10.22 0.24
CA VAL A 84 -7.33 -11.58 -0.06
C VAL A 84 -6.85 -12.54 1.03
N PRO A 85 -7.61 -13.60 1.33
CA PRO A 85 -7.22 -14.59 2.34
C PRO A 85 -6.19 -15.61 1.84
N ASP A 86 -5.95 -15.70 0.54
CA ASP A 86 -5.03 -16.65 -0.12
C ASP A 86 -4.63 -16.07 -1.48
N VAL A 87 -3.46 -15.44 -1.52
CA VAL A 87 -2.92 -14.81 -2.74
C VAL A 87 -2.59 -15.84 -3.83
N VAL A 88 -2.20 -17.06 -3.43
CA VAL A 88 -1.89 -18.15 -4.39
C VAL A 88 -3.15 -18.61 -5.09
N ALA A 89 -4.24 -18.83 -4.33
CA ALA A 89 -5.52 -19.17 -4.91
C ALA A 89 -6.05 -18.08 -5.84
N GLU A 90 -5.84 -16.81 -5.48
CA GLU A 90 -6.24 -15.67 -6.31
C GLU A 90 -5.42 -15.58 -7.61
N CYS A 91 -4.10 -15.77 -7.54
CA CYS A 91 -3.23 -15.89 -8.72
C CYS A 91 -3.74 -16.97 -9.68
N LYS A 92 -4.02 -18.17 -9.13
CA LYS A 92 -4.56 -19.26 -9.92
C LYS A 92 -5.90 -18.89 -10.58
N ARG A 93 -6.81 -18.26 -9.82
CA ARG A 93 -8.13 -17.85 -10.33
C ARG A 93 -8.02 -16.88 -11.51
N VAL A 94 -7.07 -15.94 -11.46
CA VAL A 94 -6.82 -14.95 -12.51
C VAL A 94 -6.17 -15.60 -13.74
N LEU A 95 -5.19 -16.48 -13.53
CA LEU A 95 -4.54 -17.24 -14.61
C LEU A 95 -5.51 -18.17 -15.33
N ASP A 96 -6.40 -18.87 -14.61
CA ASP A 96 -7.43 -19.74 -15.19
C ASP A 96 -8.42 -18.97 -16.10
N ARG A 97 -8.50 -17.64 -15.95
CA ARG A 97 -9.29 -16.74 -16.81
C ARG A 97 -8.48 -16.15 -17.97
N GLY A 98 -7.22 -16.53 -18.11
CA GLY A 98 -6.34 -16.12 -19.20
C GLY A 98 -5.68 -14.75 -19.03
N HIS A 99 -5.66 -14.22 -17.81
CA HIS A 99 -4.99 -12.95 -17.53
C HIS A 99 -3.59 -13.18 -16.96
N PRO A 100 -2.59 -12.35 -17.33
CA PRO A 100 -1.26 -12.41 -16.74
C PRO A 100 -1.27 -12.13 -15.25
N VAL A 101 -0.33 -12.75 -14.53
CA VAL A 101 -0.11 -12.55 -13.09
C VAL A 101 1.38 -12.49 -12.83
N ARG A 102 1.81 -11.52 -12.02
CA ARG A 102 3.14 -11.44 -11.45
C ARG A 102 3.03 -11.65 -9.93
N GLY A 103 3.55 -12.77 -9.45
CA GLY A 103 3.49 -13.12 -8.02
C GLY A 103 3.26 -14.62 -7.78
N PRO A 104 3.12 -15.05 -6.52
CA PRO A 104 3.28 -14.24 -5.31
C PRO A 104 4.67 -13.65 -5.14
N LEU A 105 4.73 -12.42 -4.65
CA LEU A 105 5.95 -11.70 -4.33
C LEU A 105 5.96 -11.39 -2.84
N TYR A 106 7.03 -11.76 -2.16
CA TYR A 106 7.24 -11.38 -0.77
C TYR A 106 7.49 -9.88 -0.66
N GLY A 107 6.98 -9.26 0.39
CA GLY A 107 7.25 -7.90 0.78
C GLY A 107 7.30 -7.77 2.30
N ALA A 108 8.08 -6.82 2.78
CA ALA A 108 8.17 -6.50 4.19
C ALA A 108 8.48 -5.01 4.41
N ARG A 109 8.22 -4.54 5.62
CA ARG A 109 8.71 -3.28 6.13
C ARG A 109 9.00 -3.38 7.61
N GLU A 110 9.91 -2.55 8.08
CA GLU A 110 10.21 -2.42 9.50
C GLU A 110 9.62 -1.09 10.01
N ARG A 111 8.86 -1.18 11.09
CA ARG A 111 8.35 -0.01 11.82
C ARG A 111 9.45 0.57 12.71
N ASP A 112 9.29 1.82 13.16
CA ASP A 112 10.24 2.50 14.05
C ASP A 112 10.44 1.79 15.39
N ASP A 113 9.46 1.01 15.85
CA ASP A 113 9.54 0.19 17.06
C ASP A 113 10.26 -1.16 16.86
N GLY A 114 10.77 -1.41 15.64
CA GLY A 114 11.44 -2.66 15.26
C GLY A 114 10.47 -3.80 14.88
N THR A 115 9.17 -3.56 14.86
CA THR A 115 8.19 -4.57 14.44
C THR A 115 8.34 -4.83 12.95
N LEU A 116 8.61 -6.11 12.59
CA LEU A 116 8.60 -6.55 11.20
C LEU A 116 7.16 -6.83 10.75
N VAL A 117 6.77 -6.22 9.65
CA VAL A 117 5.48 -6.43 8.97
C VAL A 117 5.74 -7.13 7.65
N GLU A 118 5.08 -8.27 7.42
CA GLU A 118 5.33 -9.14 6.27
C GLU A 118 4.04 -9.48 5.54
N TRP A 119 4.11 -9.58 4.22
CA TRP A 119 2.99 -9.95 3.35
C TRP A 119 3.44 -10.66 2.10
N ASP A 120 2.49 -11.29 1.40
CA ASP A 120 2.62 -11.66 0.00
C ASP A 120 1.73 -10.77 -0.86
N ARG A 121 2.20 -10.39 -2.05
CA ARG A 121 1.42 -9.61 -3.00
C ARG A 121 1.42 -10.25 -4.39
N ALA A 122 0.41 -9.93 -5.19
CA ALA A 122 0.36 -10.31 -6.59
C ALA A 122 -0.20 -9.15 -7.43
N GLU A 123 0.40 -8.94 -8.59
CA GLU A 123 -0.04 -7.95 -9.58
C GLU A 123 -0.79 -8.66 -10.70
N PHE A 124 -1.92 -8.09 -11.13
CA PHE A 124 -2.76 -8.66 -12.17
C PHE A 124 -2.68 -7.83 -13.46
N GLY A 125 -2.73 -8.52 -14.60
CA GLY A 125 -2.58 -7.87 -15.89
C GLY A 125 -1.12 -7.62 -16.29
N THR A 126 -0.94 -6.73 -17.24
CA THR A 126 0.35 -6.25 -17.73
C THR A 126 0.78 -4.99 -16.98
N PRO A 127 2.03 -4.53 -17.11
CA PRO A 127 2.44 -3.24 -16.53
C PRO A 127 1.56 -2.05 -16.92
N ASP A 128 0.97 -2.07 -18.11
CA ASP A 128 0.07 -1.01 -18.59
C ASP A 128 -1.29 -1.01 -17.88
N ASP A 129 -1.65 -2.12 -17.23
CA ASP A 129 -2.93 -2.29 -16.52
C ASP A 129 -2.89 -1.81 -15.07
N ARG A 130 -1.71 -1.42 -14.53
CA ARG A 130 -1.47 -1.17 -13.09
C ARG A 130 -2.39 -0.15 -12.43
N LEU A 131 -2.90 0.83 -13.19
CA LEU A 131 -3.86 1.81 -12.65
C LEU A 131 -5.30 1.32 -12.72
N ALA A 132 -5.60 0.45 -13.70
CA ALA A 132 -6.96 -0.05 -13.93
C ALA A 132 -7.27 -1.27 -13.08
N LEU A 133 -6.31 -2.19 -12.94
CA LEU A 133 -6.47 -3.42 -12.19
C LEU A 133 -5.85 -3.30 -10.79
N PRO A 134 -6.47 -3.91 -9.76
CA PRO A 134 -5.87 -3.98 -8.43
C PRO A 134 -4.66 -4.92 -8.42
N PHE A 135 -3.78 -4.70 -7.45
CA PHE A 135 -2.96 -5.78 -6.95
C PHE A 135 -3.60 -6.39 -5.70
N ALA A 136 -3.20 -7.61 -5.36
CA ALA A 136 -3.70 -8.31 -4.17
C ALA A 136 -2.63 -8.39 -3.09
N ILE A 137 -3.06 -8.41 -1.82
CA ILE A 137 -2.20 -8.61 -0.67
C ILE A 137 -2.81 -9.64 0.28
N GLU A 138 -1.94 -10.49 0.85
CA GLU A 138 -2.22 -11.42 1.94
C GLU A 138 -1.23 -11.15 3.06
N ASP A 139 -1.71 -10.91 4.28
CA ASP A 139 -0.85 -10.68 5.44
C ASP A 139 -0.21 -12.00 5.91
N ARG A 140 1.10 -12.00 6.14
CA ARG A 140 1.84 -13.05 6.85
C ARG A 140 1.91 -12.78 8.34
N THR A 141 1.99 -11.51 8.73
CA THR A 141 1.91 -11.04 10.12
C THR A 141 0.49 -10.56 10.43
N PRO A 142 0.10 -10.43 11.70
CA PRO A 142 -1.21 -9.89 12.06
C PRO A 142 -1.49 -8.55 11.38
N LEU A 143 -2.71 -8.36 10.84
CA LEU A 143 -3.12 -7.13 10.16
C LEU A 143 -2.87 -5.87 11.01
N ASP A 144 -3.04 -5.97 12.33
CA ASP A 144 -2.79 -4.87 13.29
C ASP A 144 -1.33 -4.40 13.32
N TYR A 145 -0.39 -5.23 12.82
CA TYR A 145 1.00 -4.79 12.64
C TYR A 145 1.14 -3.88 11.43
N ARG A 146 0.31 -4.11 10.40
CA ARG A 146 0.39 -3.36 9.14
C ARG A 146 -0.41 -2.07 9.20
N VAL A 147 -1.62 -2.09 9.76
CA VAL A 147 -2.51 -0.92 9.84
C VAL A 147 -3.34 -0.93 11.13
N SER A 148 -3.43 0.25 11.75
CA SER A 148 -4.39 0.56 12.80
C SER A 148 -5.15 1.83 12.42
N PRO A 149 -6.38 2.04 12.90
CA PRO A 149 -7.07 3.31 12.69
C PRO A 149 -6.24 4.48 13.21
N THR A 150 -6.00 5.47 12.36
CA THR A 150 -5.27 6.68 12.73
C THR A 150 -6.15 7.58 13.59
N PRO A 151 -5.69 8.07 14.77
CA PRO A 151 -6.52 8.84 15.68
C PRO A 151 -7.21 10.05 15.05
N SER A 152 -6.55 10.79 14.16
CA SER A 152 -7.11 11.96 13.49
C SER A 152 -8.29 11.62 12.57
N VAL A 153 -8.43 10.37 12.13
CA VAL A 153 -9.57 9.92 11.31
C VAL A 153 -10.83 9.72 12.15
N ALA A 154 -10.71 9.41 13.44
CA ALA A 154 -11.85 9.20 14.34
C ALA A 154 -12.74 10.45 14.45
N ASP A 155 -12.18 11.65 14.29
CA ASP A 155 -12.89 12.93 14.33
C ASP A 155 -13.38 13.39 12.93
N ALA A 156 -13.00 12.66 11.87
CA ALA A 156 -13.41 12.94 10.50
C ALA A 156 -14.58 12.03 10.07
N PRO A 157 -15.44 12.46 9.14
CA PRO A 157 -16.55 11.64 8.65
C PRO A 157 -16.07 10.58 7.65
N LEU A 158 -14.89 9.99 7.88
CA LEU A 158 -14.24 9.02 7.02
C LEU A 158 -14.13 7.68 7.77
N THR A 159 -14.73 6.63 7.23
CA THR A 159 -14.77 5.30 7.87
C THR A 159 -14.01 4.22 7.09
N GLY A 160 -13.62 4.49 5.86
CA GLY A 160 -12.92 3.55 4.98
C GLY A 160 -12.76 4.11 3.56
N ILE A 161 -12.17 3.26 2.69
CA ILE A 161 -12.01 3.48 1.26
C ILE A 161 -13.05 2.69 0.47
#